data_7d59013199a8fb2c47b01efcf0858bb7
#
_entry.id   7d59013199a8fb2c47b01efcf0858bb7
#
_cell.length_a   1.000
_cell.length_b   1.000
_cell.length_c   1.000
_cell.angle_alpha   90.00
_cell.angle_beta   90.00
_cell.angle_gamma   90.00
#
_symmetry.space_group_name_H-M   'P 1'
#
loop_
_entity.id
_entity.type
_entity.pdbx_description
1 polymer ?
#
loop_
_entity_poly.entity_id
_entity_poly.type
_entity_poly.pdbx_seq_one_letter_code
_entity_poly.pdbx_strand_id
1 'polypeptide(L)'
;MKKVADTPLAAPIVDLPRLAPTVPRSGVSEAARLALRQLLGDTDRRIADAYRDGASACELARARGKAIEHIVAHVWTACIGESSAIALYAVGGFGRGAMFPYSDVDLLVLCEIAPRGSTVRALESFFTLLWDLGLKPGHALRTLGECRDLAAQDATIYTSLLDARRIAGAEALDAGLAGILGDATVWPRATYLAAKQADRLNRHGRFGDTAYNLEPNLKDGPGGLRDAQTILWLGRRLFGAPTFAALATQDLISANEAESLEKAQALVERIRFALHLAAGRAEERLLFDYQRELARQFGFSDEHAKNLGVEQFMQDYYRAAIVIERLSEQFLQRCEEALDG
;
A
#
# COMPACT_ATOMS: atom_id res chain seq x y z
N MET A 1 23.10 15.32 9.65
CA MET A 1 22.54 14.10 9.08
C MET A 1 23.55 12.96 9.23
N LYS A 2 23.40 12.12 10.27
CA LYS A 2 24.06 10.82 10.27
C LYS A 2 23.35 9.98 9.20
N LYS A 3 24.05 9.69 8.11
CA LYS A 3 23.61 8.76 7.06
C LYS A 3 23.39 7.40 7.72
N VAL A 4 22.14 7.03 8.00
CA VAL A 4 21.78 5.63 8.04
C VAL A 4 21.64 5.25 6.58
N ALA A 5 22.70 4.65 6.05
CA ALA A 5 22.74 4.17 4.67
C ALA A 5 21.61 3.15 4.50
N ASP A 6 20.77 3.31 3.48
CA ASP A 6 19.96 2.23 2.93
C ASP A 6 20.95 1.17 2.42
N THR A 7 21.16 0.13 3.22
CA THR A 7 21.98 -1.01 2.80
C THR A 7 21.11 -1.87 1.89
N PRO A 8 21.49 -2.07 0.63
CA PRO A 8 20.77 -2.98 -0.25
C PRO A 8 20.69 -4.38 0.37
N LEU A 9 19.56 -5.03 0.22
CA LEU A 9 19.36 -6.40 0.67
C LEU A 9 20.40 -7.32 0.02
N ALA A 10 21.31 -7.86 0.81
CA ALA A 10 22.40 -8.72 0.36
C ALA A 10 21.94 -10.12 -0.14
N ALA A 11 20.69 -10.52 0.09
CA ALA A 11 20.08 -11.77 -0.38
C ALA A 11 18.56 -11.64 -0.44
N PRO A 12 17.84 -12.45 -1.23
CA PRO A 12 16.38 -12.48 -1.21
C PRO A 12 15.92 -12.85 0.20
N ILE A 13 15.10 -11.97 0.80
CA ILE A 13 14.59 -12.13 2.19
C ILE A 13 13.74 -13.39 2.33
N VAL A 14 13.19 -13.88 1.24
CA VAL A 14 12.33 -15.05 1.21
C VAL A 14 12.85 -16.02 0.15
N ASP A 15 13.62 -17.00 0.60
CA ASP A 15 13.75 -18.25 -0.13
C ASP A 15 12.46 -19.03 0.16
N LEU A 16 11.46 -18.81 -0.69
CA LEU A 16 10.19 -19.55 -0.58
C LEU A 16 10.52 -21.01 -0.85
N PRO A 17 10.34 -21.91 0.12
CA PRO A 17 10.41 -23.32 -0.19
C PRO A 17 9.41 -23.56 -1.33
N ARG A 18 9.82 -24.31 -2.36
CA ARG A 18 8.91 -24.77 -3.39
C ARG A 18 7.80 -25.52 -2.67
N LEU A 19 6.68 -24.85 -2.40
CA LEU A 19 5.51 -25.51 -1.84
C LEU A 19 5.14 -26.60 -2.85
N ALA A 20 5.21 -27.84 -2.40
CA ALA A 20 4.90 -28.98 -3.26
C ALA A 20 3.49 -28.81 -3.85
N PRO A 21 3.27 -29.10 -5.14
CA PRO A 21 2.00 -28.84 -5.84
C PRO A 21 0.85 -29.76 -5.42
N THR A 22 0.92 -30.37 -4.25
CA THR A 22 -0.06 -31.35 -3.78
C THR A 22 -0.90 -30.81 -2.63
N VAL A 23 -1.81 -29.88 -2.96
CA VAL A 23 -3.00 -29.72 -2.14
C VAL A 23 -4.11 -30.49 -2.85
N PRO A 24 -4.67 -31.55 -2.23
CA PRO A 24 -5.82 -32.25 -2.81
C PRO A 24 -6.96 -31.26 -3.05
N ARG A 25 -7.74 -31.41 -4.13
CA ARG A 25 -8.96 -30.64 -4.39
C ARG A 25 -10.01 -30.72 -3.26
N SER A 26 -9.76 -31.51 -2.22
CA SER A 26 -10.57 -31.68 -1.02
C SER A 26 -10.29 -30.63 0.09
N GLY A 27 -9.44 -29.63 -0.17
CA GLY A 27 -9.08 -28.60 0.82
C GLY A 27 -7.65 -28.73 1.30
N VAL A 28 -7.17 -27.64 1.93
CA VAL A 28 -5.81 -27.57 2.50
C VAL A 28 -5.76 -28.41 3.78
N SER A 29 -4.85 -29.38 3.85
CA SER A 29 -4.69 -30.20 5.06
C SER A 29 -4.22 -29.37 6.26
N GLU A 30 -4.51 -29.87 7.48
CA GLU A 30 -4.05 -29.21 8.72
C GLU A 30 -2.53 -29.00 8.74
N ALA A 31 -1.77 -30.00 8.29
CA ALA A 31 -0.32 -29.93 8.19
C ALA A 31 0.13 -28.80 7.22
N ALA A 32 -0.54 -28.65 6.07
CA ALA A 32 -0.24 -27.58 5.12
C ALA A 32 -0.62 -26.20 5.67
N ARG A 33 -1.73 -26.06 6.40
CA ARG A 33 -2.11 -24.84 7.11
C ARG A 33 -1.06 -24.44 8.15
N LEU A 34 -0.59 -25.38 8.95
CA LEU A 34 0.46 -25.14 9.94
C LEU A 34 1.75 -24.71 9.27
N ALA A 35 2.17 -25.36 8.19
CA ALA A 35 3.37 -25.01 7.43
C ALA A 35 3.30 -23.59 6.82
N LEU A 36 2.16 -23.20 6.24
CA LEU A 36 1.95 -21.85 5.70
C LEU A 36 1.95 -20.79 6.81
N ARG A 37 1.35 -21.08 7.98
CA ARG A 37 1.38 -20.18 9.14
C ARG A 37 2.81 -20.00 9.67
N GLN A 38 3.58 -21.07 9.74
CA GLN A 38 5.00 -21.02 10.13
C GLN A 38 5.81 -20.19 9.13
N LEU A 39 5.60 -20.40 7.83
CA LEU A 39 6.27 -19.64 6.77
C LEU A 39 5.98 -18.12 6.88
N LEU A 40 4.73 -17.73 7.13
CA LEU A 40 4.38 -16.32 7.36
C LEU A 40 5.08 -15.75 8.59
N GLY A 41 5.05 -16.47 9.71
CA GLY A 41 5.72 -16.05 10.94
C GLY A 41 7.24 -15.94 10.79
N ASP A 42 7.86 -16.88 10.06
CA ASP A 42 9.30 -16.84 9.77
C ASP A 42 9.64 -15.66 8.84
N THR A 43 8.80 -15.40 7.85
CA THR A 43 8.94 -14.25 6.96
C THR A 43 8.88 -12.93 7.74
N ASP A 44 7.87 -12.76 8.60
CA ASP A 44 7.72 -11.54 9.39
C ASP A 44 8.89 -11.34 10.38
N ARG A 45 9.41 -12.43 10.98
CA ARG A 45 10.62 -12.36 11.83
C ARG A 45 11.84 -11.91 11.04
N ARG A 46 12.13 -12.57 9.89
CA ARG A 46 13.27 -12.21 9.03
C ARG A 46 13.21 -10.77 8.53
N ILE A 47 12.03 -10.27 8.21
CA ILE A 47 11.79 -8.88 7.83
C ILE A 47 12.09 -7.94 8.99
N ALA A 48 11.62 -8.27 10.21
CA ALA A 48 11.89 -7.47 11.39
C ALA A 48 13.39 -7.45 11.76
N ASP A 49 14.08 -8.57 11.61
CA ASP A 49 15.53 -8.68 11.83
C ASP A 49 16.30 -7.87 10.80
N ALA A 50 16.01 -8.05 9.50
CA ALA A 50 16.63 -7.27 8.42
C ALA A 50 16.41 -5.75 8.59
N TYR A 51 15.24 -5.34 9.09
CA TYR A 51 15.00 -3.93 9.42
C TYR A 51 15.91 -3.42 10.52
N ARG A 52 16.11 -4.22 11.60
CA ARG A 52 17.04 -3.87 12.69
C ARG A 52 18.50 -3.80 12.21
N ASP A 53 18.85 -4.61 11.22
CA ASP A 53 20.16 -4.62 10.57
C ASP A 53 20.35 -3.48 9.55
N GLY A 54 19.34 -2.60 9.38
CA GLY A 54 19.43 -1.39 8.58
C GLY A 54 18.93 -1.51 7.13
N ALA A 55 18.23 -2.59 6.77
CA ALA A 55 17.65 -2.73 5.45
C ALA A 55 16.54 -1.70 5.20
N SER A 56 16.35 -1.31 3.95
CA SER A 56 15.34 -0.32 3.52
C SER A 56 13.93 -0.77 3.84
N ALA A 57 13.16 0.06 4.56
CA ALA A 57 11.77 -0.20 4.90
C ALA A 57 10.89 -0.41 3.65
N CYS A 58 11.15 0.36 2.58
CA CYS A 58 10.45 0.24 1.31
C CYS A 58 10.72 -1.12 0.64
N GLU A 59 11.99 -1.56 0.61
CA GLU A 59 12.35 -2.88 0.06
C GLU A 59 11.77 -4.02 0.90
N LEU A 60 11.79 -3.88 2.23
CA LEU A 60 11.20 -4.86 3.15
C LEU A 60 9.68 -4.97 2.99
N ALA A 61 8.98 -3.84 2.84
CA ALA A 61 7.55 -3.82 2.58
C ALA A 61 7.20 -4.48 1.23
N ARG A 62 8.02 -4.27 0.19
CA ARG A 62 7.88 -4.95 -1.11
C ARG A 62 8.17 -6.45 -1.01
N ALA A 63 9.23 -6.84 -0.30
CA ALA A 63 9.57 -8.24 -0.10
C ALA A 63 8.46 -8.99 0.66
N ARG A 64 7.89 -8.36 1.70
CA ARG A 64 6.73 -8.89 2.42
C ARG A 64 5.52 -9.03 1.51
N GLY A 65 5.25 -8.01 0.67
CA GLY A 65 4.18 -8.03 -0.32
C GLY A 65 4.29 -9.23 -1.26
N LYS A 66 5.49 -9.48 -1.81
CA LYS A 66 5.75 -10.65 -2.68
C LYS A 66 5.57 -11.98 -1.95
N ALA A 67 6.01 -12.08 -0.70
CA ALA A 67 5.83 -13.31 0.08
C ALA A 67 4.36 -13.62 0.33
N ILE A 68 3.58 -12.62 0.73
CA ILE A 68 2.12 -12.75 0.93
C ILE A 68 1.44 -13.10 -0.40
N GLU A 69 1.82 -12.46 -1.50
CA GLU A 69 1.27 -12.75 -2.83
C GLU A 69 1.47 -14.21 -3.23
N HIS A 70 2.67 -14.76 -3.04
CA HIS A 70 2.95 -16.16 -3.34
C HIS A 70 2.08 -17.11 -2.49
N ILE A 71 1.90 -16.80 -1.20
CA ILE A 71 1.03 -17.60 -0.32
C ILE A 71 -0.42 -17.51 -0.77
N VAL A 72 -0.91 -16.30 -1.06
CA VAL A 72 -2.28 -16.05 -1.52
C VAL A 72 -2.54 -16.77 -2.86
N ALA A 73 -1.61 -16.66 -3.82
CA ALA A 73 -1.70 -17.36 -5.10
C ALA A 73 -1.72 -18.89 -4.94
N HIS A 74 -0.88 -19.41 -4.04
CA HIS A 74 -0.85 -20.84 -3.74
C HIS A 74 -2.17 -21.33 -3.14
N VAL A 75 -2.70 -20.60 -2.15
CA VAL A 75 -4.01 -20.90 -1.52
C VAL A 75 -5.14 -20.82 -2.56
N TRP A 76 -5.10 -19.81 -3.45
CA TRP A 76 -6.05 -19.68 -4.54
C TRP A 76 -6.05 -20.92 -5.44
N THR A 77 -4.87 -21.33 -5.91
CA THR A 77 -4.73 -22.52 -6.77
C THR A 77 -5.23 -23.77 -6.09
N ALA A 78 -5.02 -23.88 -4.78
CA ALA A 78 -5.46 -25.02 -3.98
C ALA A 78 -7.01 -25.09 -3.84
N CYS A 79 -7.67 -23.96 -3.64
CA CYS A 79 -9.11 -23.89 -3.38
C CYS A 79 -9.93 -23.76 -4.67
N ILE A 80 -9.47 -22.95 -5.61
CA ILE A 80 -10.22 -22.58 -6.83
C ILE A 80 -9.72 -23.36 -8.03
N GLY A 81 -8.41 -23.62 -8.12
CA GLY A 81 -7.77 -24.21 -9.29
C GLY A 81 -7.67 -23.23 -10.45
N GLU A 82 -7.47 -23.76 -11.64
CA GLU A 82 -7.51 -22.99 -12.89
C GLU A 82 -8.97 -22.74 -13.27
N SER A 83 -9.39 -21.50 -13.22
CA SER A 83 -10.72 -21.05 -13.63
C SER A 83 -10.58 -19.97 -14.70
N SER A 84 -11.31 -20.11 -15.79
CA SER A 84 -11.39 -19.09 -16.85
C SER A 84 -12.45 -18.02 -16.58
N ALA A 85 -13.22 -18.15 -15.49
CA ALA A 85 -14.36 -17.30 -15.21
C ALA A 85 -14.15 -16.26 -14.10
N ILE A 86 -13.11 -16.43 -13.27
CA ILE A 86 -12.83 -15.55 -12.14
C ILE A 86 -11.33 -15.27 -12.00
N ALA A 87 -10.99 -14.10 -11.51
CA ALA A 87 -9.60 -13.72 -11.21
C ALA A 87 -9.51 -13.01 -9.86
N LEU A 88 -8.36 -13.16 -9.21
CA LEU A 88 -8.01 -12.53 -7.95
C LEU A 88 -7.04 -11.38 -8.19
N TYR A 89 -7.38 -10.22 -7.68
CA TYR A 89 -6.56 -9.02 -7.74
C TYR A 89 -6.16 -8.57 -6.33
N ALA A 90 -4.91 -8.15 -6.19
CA ALA A 90 -4.49 -7.28 -5.09
C ALA A 90 -4.93 -5.85 -5.40
N VAL A 91 -5.46 -5.13 -4.41
CA VAL A 91 -5.88 -3.74 -4.54
C VAL A 91 -5.30 -2.89 -3.41
N GLY A 92 -5.43 -1.57 -3.48
CA GLY A 92 -4.95 -0.68 -2.43
C GLY A 92 -3.45 -0.83 -2.12
N GLY A 93 -3.09 -0.91 -0.84
CA GLY A 93 -1.71 -1.10 -0.38
C GLY A 93 -1.07 -2.37 -0.92
N PHE A 94 -1.81 -3.46 -0.94
CA PHE A 94 -1.35 -4.74 -1.47
C PHE A 94 -1.19 -4.69 -3.00
N GLY A 95 -2.09 -4.00 -3.71
CA GLY A 95 -1.97 -3.77 -5.15
C GLY A 95 -0.69 -3.03 -5.53
N ARG A 96 -0.30 -2.02 -4.76
CA ARG A 96 0.97 -1.30 -4.91
C ARG A 96 2.21 -2.11 -4.50
N GLY A 97 2.02 -3.31 -3.93
CA GLY A 97 3.10 -4.14 -3.40
C GLY A 97 3.72 -3.62 -2.10
N ALA A 98 3.12 -2.64 -1.43
CA ALA A 98 3.62 -2.02 -0.22
C ALA A 98 2.92 -2.62 1.02
N MET A 99 3.45 -3.75 1.52
CA MET A 99 2.89 -4.47 2.67
C MET A 99 3.71 -4.24 3.94
N PHE A 100 3.39 -3.17 4.66
CA PHE A 100 3.99 -2.91 5.97
C PHE A 100 3.60 -4.01 6.98
N PRO A 101 4.39 -4.19 8.08
CA PRO A 101 4.00 -5.10 9.15
C PRO A 101 2.56 -4.85 9.60
N TYR A 102 1.80 -5.93 9.82
CA TYR A 102 0.39 -5.89 10.27
C TYR A 102 -0.62 -5.24 9.31
N SER A 103 -0.22 -4.83 8.09
CA SER A 103 -1.16 -4.31 7.09
C SER A 103 -2.19 -5.36 6.68
N ASP A 104 -3.41 -4.91 6.42
CA ASP A 104 -4.48 -5.73 5.86
C ASP A 104 -4.16 -6.14 4.42
N VAL A 105 -4.73 -7.27 3.97
CA VAL A 105 -4.57 -7.82 2.62
C VAL A 105 -5.82 -7.53 1.82
N ASP A 106 -5.81 -6.44 1.05
CA ASP A 106 -6.98 -6.03 0.27
C ASP A 106 -7.05 -6.81 -1.05
N LEU A 107 -8.14 -7.54 -1.25
CA LEU A 107 -8.38 -8.44 -2.38
C LEU A 107 -9.69 -8.11 -3.10
N LEU A 108 -9.64 -8.20 -4.44
CA LEU A 108 -10.83 -8.15 -5.28
C LEU A 108 -10.90 -9.44 -6.09
N VAL A 109 -12.00 -10.18 -5.94
CA VAL A 109 -12.37 -11.25 -6.87
C VAL A 109 -13.23 -10.65 -7.97
N LEU A 110 -12.75 -10.72 -9.20
CA LEU A 110 -13.43 -10.21 -10.38
C LEU A 110 -13.98 -11.36 -11.22
N CYS A 111 -15.14 -11.18 -11.81
CA CYS A 111 -15.80 -12.15 -12.67
C CYS A 111 -16.63 -11.45 -13.75
N GLU A 112 -16.96 -12.15 -14.83
CA GLU A 112 -17.93 -11.66 -15.82
C GLU A 112 -19.37 -11.86 -15.34
N ILE A 113 -19.62 -13.03 -14.75
CA ILE A 113 -20.93 -13.43 -14.24
C ILE A 113 -20.76 -13.89 -12.78
N ALA A 114 -21.67 -13.44 -11.92
CA ALA A 114 -21.65 -13.79 -10.50
C ALA A 114 -21.56 -15.31 -10.29
N PRO A 115 -20.55 -15.80 -9.54
CA PRO A 115 -20.33 -17.23 -9.35
C PRO A 115 -21.47 -17.86 -8.53
N ARG A 116 -21.71 -19.16 -8.74
CA ARG A 116 -22.75 -19.92 -8.05
C ARG A 116 -22.23 -21.27 -7.59
N GLY A 117 -22.94 -21.90 -6.67
CA GLY A 117 -22.75 -23.30 -6.30
C GLY A 117 -21.36 -23.63 -5.75
N SER A 118 -20.61 -24.48 -6.43
CA SER A 118 -19.29 -24.95 -5.98
C SER A 118 -18.24 -23.83 -5.93
N THR A 119 -18.31 -22.87 -6.85
CA THR A 119 -17.35 -21.74 -6.91
C THR A 119 -17.51 -20.82 -5.70
N VAL A 120 -18.76 -20.56 -5.26
CA VAL A 120 -19.01 -19.77 -4.04
C VAL A 120 -18.40 -20.47 -2.83
N ARG A 121 -18.66 -21.77 -2.65
CA ARG A 121 -18.08 -22.54 -1.54
C ARG A 121 -16.55 -22.59 -1.58
N ALA A 122 -15.97 -22.66 -2.76
CA ALA A 122 -14.51 -22.62 -2.92
C ALA A 122 -13.93 -21.25 -2.51
N LEU A 123 -14.59 -20.14 -2.86
CA LEU A 123 -14.22 -18.78 -2.43
C LEU A 123 -14.37 -18.62 -0.91
N GLU A 124 -15.45 -19.12 -0.30
CA GLU A 124 -15.62 -19.12 1.15
C GLU A 124 -14.48 -19.89 1.84
N SER A 125 -14.12 -21.06 1.32
CA SER A 125 -13.00 -21.85 1.84
C SER A 125 -11.66 -21.11 1.69
N PHE A 126 -11.45 -20.43 0.56
CA PHE A 126 -10.27 -19.62 0.30
C PHE A 126 -10.12 -18.49 1.34
N PHE A 127 -11.14 -17.67 1.55
CA PHE A 127 -11.09 -16.57 2.51
C PHE A 127 -10.99 -17.06 3.95
N THR A 128 -11.71 -18.14 4.30
CA THR A 128 -11.58 -18.78 5.63
C THR A 128 -10.13 -19.19 5.89
N LEU A 129 -9.50 -19.81 4.91
CA LEU A 129 -8.10 -20.23 5.05
C LEU A 129 -7.15 -19.04 5.21
N LEU A 130 -7.35 -17.93 4.49
CA LEU A 130 -6.54 -16.73 4.70
C LEU A 130 -6.66 -16.17 6.14
N TRP A 131 -7.88 -16.20 6.71
CA TRP A 131 -8.10 -15.84 8.12
C TRP A 131 -7.40 -16.82 9.06
N ASP A 132 -7.49 -18.13 8.79
CA ASP A 132 -6.81 -19.17 9.58
C ASP A 132 -5.30 -19.04 9.57
N LEU A 133 -4.72 -18.51 8.49
CA LEU A 133 -3.29 -18.22 8.38
C LEU A 133 -2.87 -16.97 9.17
N GLY A 134 -3.81 -16.20 9.69
CA GLY A 134 -3.55 -14.96 10.42
C GLY A 134 -3.43 -13.73 9.51
N LEU A 135 -3.73 -13.87 8.23
CA LEU A 135 -3.91 -12.72 7.34
C LEU A 135 -5.25 -12.05 7.65
N LYS A 136 -5.33 -10.75 7.41
CA LYS A 136 -6.58 -9.98 7.57
C LYS A 136 -7.07 -9.57 6.18
N PRO A 137 -7.77 -10.47 5.45
CA PRO A 137 -8.23 -10.15 4.11
C PRO A 137 -9.43 -9.19 4.17
N GLY A 138 -9.24 -7.96 3.67
CA GLY A 138 -10.33 -7.15 3.16
C GLY A 138 -10.69 -7.68 1.77
N HIS A 139 -11.96 -7.99 1.49
CA HIS A 139 -12.28 -8.58 0.20
C HIS A 139 -13.61 -8.08 -0.37
N ALA A 140 -13.66 -8.06 -1.70
CA ALA A 140 -14.88 -7.84 -2.47
C ALA A 140 -14.97 -8.89 -3.59
N LEU A 141 -16.20 -9.33 -3.90
CA LEU A 141 -16.52 -10.12 -5.07
C LEU A 141 -17.43 -9.28 -5.95
N ARG A 142 -17.02 -9.06 -7.20
CA ARG A 142 -17.75 -8.17 -8.14
C ARG A 142 -17.68 -8.71 -9.56
N THR A 143 -18.74 -8.49 -10.28
CA THR A 143 -18.71 -8.57 -11.75
C THR A 143 -18.04 -7.33 -12.33
N LEU A 144 -17.61 -7.39 -13.60
CA LEU A 144 -17.10 -6.23 -14.32
C LEU A 144 -18.14 -5.10 -14.37
N GLY A 145 -19.43 -5.44 -14.54
CA GLY A 145 -20.51 -4.45 -14.51
C GLY A 145 -20.63 -3.76 -13.15
N GLU A 146 -20.69 -4.52 -12.06
CA GLU A 146 -20.72 -3.96 -10.70
C GLU A 146 -19.47 -3.14 -10.37
N CYS A 147 -18.29 -3.57 -10.83
CA CYS A 147 -17.07 -2.77 -10.68
C CYS A 147 -17.19 -1.42 -11.36
N ARG A 148 -17.71 -1.39 -12.60
CA ARG A 148 -17.93 -0.15 -13.34
C ARG A 148 -18.92 0.77 -12.62
N ASP A 149 -20.07 0.23 -12.23
CA ASP A 149 -21.15 1.01 -11.61
C ASP A 149 -20.72 1.61 -10.27
N LEU A 150 -20.07 0.80 -9.42
CA LEU A 150 -19.55 1.25 -8.12
C LEU A 150 -18.37 2.22 -8.28
N ALA A 151 -17.46 1.94 -9.20
CA ALA A 151 -16.35 2.85 -9.48
C ALA A 151 -16.83 4.20 -10.00
N ALA A 152 -17.90 4.25 -10.79
CA ALA A 152 -18.48 5.49 -11.29
C ALA A 152 -19.14 6.34 -10.18
N GLN A 153 -19.56 5.71 -9.09
CA GLN A 153 -20.23 6.38 -7.96
C GLN A 153 -19.26 6.79 -6.84
N ASP A 154 -18.14 6.08 -6.69
CA ASP A 154 -17.20 6.29 -5.58
C ASP A 154 -15.76 6.39 -6.07
N ALA A 155 -15.16 7.58 -5.93
CA ALA A 155 -13.78 7.85 -6.27
C ALA A 155 -12.79 6.97 -5.47
N THR A 156 -13.15 6.51 -4.27
CA THR A 156 -12.30 5.64 -3.46
C THR A 156 -12.22 4.24 -4.07
N ILE A 157 -13.37 3.72 -4.55
CA ILE A 157 -13.42 2.45 -5.27
C ILE A 157 -12.61 2.56 -6.57
N TYR A 158 -12.85 3.61 -7.37
CA TYR A 158 -12.09 3.85 -8.60
C TYR A 158 -10.58 3.92 -8.31
N THR A 159 -10.18 4.68 -7.29
CA THR A 159 -8.78 4.80 -6.87
C THR A 159 -8.18 3.45 -6.48
N SER A 160 -8.93 2.59 -5.78
CA SER A 160 -8.45 1.26 -5.42
C SER A 160 -8.24 0.36 -6.65
N LEU A 161 -9.06 0.52 -7.68
CA LEU A 161 -8.90 -0.19 -8.95
C LEU A 161 -7.69 0.31 -9.76
N LEU A 162 -7.28 1.58 -9.63
CA LEU A 162 -6.03 2.07 -10.22
C LEU A 162 -4.81 1.28 -9.71
N ASP A 163 -4.85 0.84 -8.48
CA ASP A 163 -3.78 0.03 -7.87
C ASP A 163 -3.95 -1.48 -8.13
N ALA A 164 -5.03 -1.91 -8.80
CA ALA A 164 -5.33 -3.32 -8.99
C ALA A 164 -4.24 -4.03 -9.80
N ARG A 165 -3.85 -5.21 -9.32
CA ARG A 165 -2.86 -6.08 -9.95
C ARG A 165 -3.29 -7.53 -9.78
N ARG A 166 -3.41 -8.25 -10.91
CA ARG A 166 -3.83 -9.67 -10.88
C ARG A 166 -2.79 -10.52 -10.16
N ILE A 167 -3.26 -11.36 -9.26
CA ILE A 167 -2.48 -12.37 -8.53
C ILE A 167 -2.65 -13.74 -9.18
N ALA A 168 -3.89 -14.12 -9.52
CA ALA A 168 -4.22 -15.43 -10.06
C ALA A 168 -5.54 -15.42 -10.85
N GLY A 169 -5.83 -16.47 -11.59
CA GLY A 169 -7.09 -16.66 -12.31
C GLY A 169 -7.10 -16.09 -13.73
N ALA A 170 -8.28 -15.80 -14.23
CA ALA A 170 -8.54 -15.48 -15.64
C ALA A 170 -7.90 -14.18 -16.12
N GLU A 171 -6.91 -14.27 -17.02
CA GLU A 171 -6.23 -13.13 -17.63
C GLU A 171 -7.17 -12.28 -18.51
N ALA A 172 -8.18 -12.89 -19.10
CA ALA A 172 -9.15 -12.21 -19.95
C ALA A 172 -9.87 -11.04 -19.23
N LEU A 173 -9.97 -11.10 -17.88
CA LEU A 173 -10.58 -10.03 -17.07
C LEU A 173 -9.72 -8.78 -16.95
N ASP A 174 -8.41 -8.84 -17.25
CA ASP A 174 -7.52 -7.68 -17.24
C ASP A 174 -7.95 -6.62 -18.28
N ALA A 175 -8.37 -7.06 -19.47
CA ALA A 175 -8.86 -6.17 -20.52
C ALA A 175 -10.16 -5.45 -20.10
N GLY A 176 -11.08 -6.16 -19.45
CA GLY A 176 -12.32 -5.59 -18.93
C GLY A 176 -12.04 -4.52 -17.85
N LEU A 177 -11.15 -4.82 -16.91
CA LEU A 177 -10.73 -3.88 -15.87
C LEU A 177 -10.01 -2.65 -16.47
N ALA A 178 -9.11 -2.87 -17.41
CA ALA A 178 -8.43 -1.78 -18.13
C ALA A 178 -9.42 -0.90 -18.91
N GLY A 179 -10.47 -1.50 -19.50
CA GLY A 179 -11.57 -0.78 -20.14
C GLY A 179 -12.32 0.15 -19.17
N ILE A 180 -12.63 -0.31 -17.95
CA ILE A 180 -13.27 0.53 -16.91
C ILE A 180 -12.34 1.70 -16.53
N LEU A 181 -11.07 1.44 -16.31
CA LEU A 181 -10.09 2.46 -15.90
C LEU A 181 -9.79 3.48 -17.01
N GLY A 182 -9.83 3.05 -18.27
CA GLY A 182 -9.62 3.90 -19.46
C GLY A 182 -10.84 4.71 -19.86
N ASP A 183 -12.04 4.35 -19.40
CA ASP A 183 -13.28 5.02 -19.75
C ASP A 183 -13.34 6.43 -19.15
N ALA A 184 -13.35 7.43 -20.06
CA ALA A 184 -13.40 8.83 -19.66
C ALA A 184 -14.73 9.22 -18.98
N THR A 185 -15.79 8.42 -19.16
CA THR A 185 -17.11 8.69 -18.56
C THR A 185 -17.23 8.19 -17.13
N VAL A 186 -16.41 7.21 -16.70
CA VAL A 186 -16.44 6.68 -15.34
C VAL A 186 -15.97 7.74 -14.34
N TRP A 187 -14.85 8.41 -14.64
CA TRP A 187 -14.39 9.58 -13.88
C TRP A 187 -13.73 10.54 -14.86
N PRO A 188 -14.47 11.54 -15.41
CA PRO A 188 -13.88 12.63 -16.16
C PRO A 188 -12.73 13.28 -15.36
N ARG A 189 -11.66 13.68 -16.06
CA ARG A 189 -10.42 14.15 -15.41
C ARG A 189 -10.66 15.23 -14.35
N ALA A 190 -11.43 16.28 -14.70
CA ALA A 190 -11.75 17.38 -13.79
C ALA A 190 -12.58 16.91 -12.58
N THR A 191 -13.55 16.02 -12.79
CA THR A 191 -14.40 15.49 -11.71
C THR A 191 -13.57 14.62 -10.75
N TYR A 192 -12.63 13.81 -11.27
CA TYR A 192 -11.75 13.02 -10.44
C TYR A 192 -10.80 13.90 -9.62
N LEU A 193 -10.23 14.95 -10.22
CA LEU A 193 -9.41 15.93 -9.51
C LEU A 193 -10.20 16.56 -8.36
N ALA A 194 -11.40 17.09 -8.62
CA ALA A 194 -12.26 17.70 -7.60
C ALA A 194 -12.59 16.72 -6.46
N ALA A 195 -12.90 15.45 -6.79
CA ALA A 195 -13.15 14.43 -5.79
C ALA A 195 -11.92 14.15 -4.90
N LYS A 196 -10.71 14.13 -5.46
CA LYS A 196 -9.47 13.92 -4.71
C LYS A 196 -9.11 15.12 -3.84
N GLN A 197 -9.42 16.35 -4.29
CA GLN A 197 -9.29 17.57 -3.49
C GLN A 197 -10.26 17.55 -2.29
N ALA A 198 -11.51 17.21 -2.52
CA ALA A 198 -12.52 17.10 -1.47
C ALA A 198 -12.14 16.01 -0.43
N ASP A 199 -11.65 14.84 -0.89
CA ASP A 199 -11.13 13.78 -0.01
C ASP A 199 -9.97 14.28 0.84
N ARG A 200 -9.01 15.00 0.23
CA ARG A 200 -7.86 15.60 0.95
C ARG A 200 -8.33 16.57 2.03
N LEU A 201 -9.20 17.53 1.71
CA LEU A 201 -9.73 18.50 2.67
C LEU A 201 -10.46 17.83 3.83
N ASN A 202 -11.37 16.89 3.53
CA ASN A 202 -12.10 16.14 4.55
C ASN A 202 -11.18 15.33 5.46
N ARG A 203 -10.12 14.77 4.90
CA ARG A 203 -9.13 13.98 5.63
C ARG A 203 -8.26 14.88 6.52
N HIS A 204 -7.73 15.99 5.99
CA HIS A 204 -6.91 16.94 6.75
C HIS A 204 -7.70 17.54 7.93
N GLY A 205 -8.97 17.92 7.73
CA GLY A 205 -9.82 18.44 8.80
C GLY A 205 -10.00 17.49 9.99
N ARG A 206 -9.92 16.15 9.77
CA ARG A 206 -9.96 15.15 10.87
C ARG A 206 -8.69 15.13 11.72
N PHE A 207 -7.57 15.64 11.19
CA PHE A 207 -6.26 15.58 11.83
C PHE A 207 -5.71 16.97 12.19
N GLY A 208 -6.58 17.97 12.34
CA GLY A 208 -6.21 19.30 12.81
C GLY A 208 -5.65 20.24 11.75
N ASP A 209 -5.76 19.86 10.48
CA ASP A 209 -5.44 20.68 9.31
C ASP A 209 -4.01 21.24 9.27
N THR A 210 -3.06 20.53 9.89
CA THR A 210 -1.64 20.92 9.97
C THR A 210 -0.70 19.72 10.02
N ALA A 211 0.42 19.85 9.30
CA ALA A 211 1.53 18.89 9.40
C ALA A 211 2.25 18.96 10.77
N TYR A 212 2.04 20.02 11.55
CA TYR A 212 2.67 20.21 12.87
C TYR A 212 1.87 19.60 14.02
N ASN A 213 1.01 18.61 13.77
CA ASN A 213 0.32 17.90 14.85
C ASN A 213 1.34 17.22 15.78
N LEU A 214 1.16 17.37 17.10
CA LEU A 214 2.09 16.82 18.10
C LEU A 214 2.16 15.29 18.09
N GLU A 215 1.05 14.62 17.74
CA GLU A 215 0.95 13.17 17.55
C GLU A 215 0.40 12.88 16.15
N PRO A 216 1.21 13.07 15.09
CA PRO A 216 0.73 13.03 13.72
C PRO A 216 0.30 11.63 13.28
N ASN A 217 -0.67 11.58 12.35
CA ASN A 217 -1.00 10.36 11.64
C ASN A 217 -0.12 10.27 10.38
N LEU A 218 0.77 9.27 10.33
CA LEU A 218 1.77 9.09 9.28
C LEU A 218 1.18 8.78 7.91
N LYS A 219 -0.03 8.24 7.88
CA LYS A 219 -0.71 7.81 6.65
C LYS A 219 -1.68 8.86 6.14
N ASP A 220 -2.63 9.25 6.97
CA ASP A 220 -3.79 10.04 6.55
C ASP A 220 -3.76 11.51 7.01
N GLY A 221 -2.82 11.89 7.89
CA GLY A 221 -2.61 13.29 8.30
C GLY A 221 -2.03 14.16 7.19
N PRO A 222 -2.07 15.51 7.35
CA PRO A 222 -1.42 16.44 6.43
C PRO A 222 0.06 16.11 6.26
N GLY A 223 0.54 16.07 5.02
CA GLY A 223 1.91 15.64 4.69
C GLY A 223 2.19 14.15 4.92
N GLY A 224 1.17 13.34 5.18
CA GLY A 224 1.29 11.89 5.31
C GLY A 224 1.37 11.17 3.97
N LEU A 225 1.54 9.84 4.03
CA LEU A 225 1.71 9.00 2.83
C LEU A 225 0.54 9.07 1.85
N ARG A 226 -0.68 9.38 2.33
CA ARG A 226 -1.86 9.52 1.48
C ARG A 226 -1.76 10.72 0.54
N ASP A 227 -1.10 11.80 0.96
CA ASP A 227 -0.87 12.97 0.10
C ASP A 227 0.10 12.63 -1.03
N ALA A 228 1.22 11.95 -0.72
CA ALA A 228 2.14 11.44 -1.74
C ALA A 228 1.46 10.46 -2.72
N GLN A 229 0.62 9.55 -2.21
CA GLN A 229 -0.17 8.64 -3.04
C GLN A 229 -1.18 9.37 -3.92
N THR A 230 -1.77 10.45 -3.43
CA THR A 230 -2.73 11.27 -4.22
C THR A 230 -2.05 11.88 -5.44
N ILE A 231 -0.81 12.35 -5.34
CA ILE A 231 -0.02 12.82 -6.50
C ILE A 231 0.10 11.69 -7.53
N LEU A 232 0.45 10.47 -7.11
CA LEU A 232 0.64 9.34 -8.01
C LEU A 232 -0.66 8.87 -8.67
N TRP A 233 -1.78 8.87 -7.95
CA TRP A 233 -3.08 8.51 -8.52
C TRP A 233 -3.58 9.54 -9.54
N LEU A 234 -3.41 10.83 -9.24
CA LEU A 234 -3.72 11.90 -10.18
C LEU A 234 -2.78 11.87 -11.38
N GLY A 235 -1.48 11.72 -11.15
CA GLY A 235 -0.50 11.55 -12.21
C GLY A 235 -0.86 10.42 -13.18
N ARG A 236 -1.20 9.26 -12.62
CA ARG A 236 -1.63 8.10 -13.42
C ARG A 236 -2.92 8.36 -14.17
N ARG A 237 -3.95 8.93 -13.52
CA ARG A 237 -5.27 9.13 -14.15
C ARG A 237 -5.29 10.27 -15.16
N LEU A 238 -4.67 11.39 -14.85
CA LEU A 238 -4.73 12.60 -15.67
C LEU A 238 -3.69 12.59 -16.81
N PHE A 239 -2.51 12.04 -16.54
CA PHE A 239 -1.35 12.19 -17.43
C PHE A 239 -0.71 10.87 -17.85
N GLY A 240 -1.17 9.72 -17.35
CA GLY A 240 -0.55 8.42 -17.60
C GLY A 240 0.83 8.26 -16.93
N ALA A 241 1.14 9.09 -15.92
CA ALA A 241 2.42 9.13 -15.22
C ALA A 241 2.29 8.50 -13.80
N PRO A 242 2.64 7.20 -13.62
CA PRO A 242 2.37 6.49 -12.37
C PRO A 242 3.48 6.65 -11.31
N THR A 243 4.54 7.39 -11.58
CA THR A 243 5.69 7.60 -10.68
C THR A 243 6.12 9.05 -10.65
N PHE A 244 6.81 9.49 -9.59
CA PHE A 244 7.37 10.85 -9.53
C PHE A 244 8.37 11.10 -10.66
N ALA A 245 9.20 10.11 -11.01
CA ALA A 245 10.11 10.19 -12.15
C ALA A 245 9.36 10.38 -13.49
N ALA A 246 8.23 9.67 -13.69
CA ALA A 246 7.39 9.85 -14.88
C ALA A 246 6.74 11.23 -14.93
N LEU A 247 6.31 11.77 -13.80
CA LEU A 247 5.81 13.14 -13.68
C LEU A 247 6.89 14.16 -14.04
N ALA A 248 8.12 13.94 -13.57
CA ALA A 248 9.27 14.81 -13.90
C ALA A 248 9.63 14.74 -15.39
N THR A 249 9.57 13.57 -16.01
CA THR A 249 9.82 13.39 -17.45
C THR A 249 8.81 14.15 -18.35
N GLN A 250 7.60 14.39 -17.83
CA GLN A 250 6.55 15.14 -18.50
C GLN A 250 6.47 16.62 -18.07
N ASP A 251 7.49 17.12 -17.35
CA ASP A 251 7.56 18.49 -16.83
C ASP A 251 6.39 18.91 -15.91
N LEU A 252 5.65 17.92 -15.36
CA LEU A 252 4.55 18.17 -14.41
C LEU A 252 5.07 18.53 -13.01
N ILE A 253 6.26 18.02 -12.68
CA ILE A 253 7.09 18.43 -11.54
C ILE A 253 8.55 18.51 -11.99
N SER A 254 9.38 19.25 -11.29
CA SER A 254 10.82 19.25 -11.57
C SER A 254 11.50 17.97 -11.05
N ALA A 255 12.67 17.63 -11.60
CA ALA A 255 13.49 16.52 -11.11
C ALA A 255 13.84 16.66 -9.61
N ASN A 256 14.10 17.90 -9.13
CA ASN A 256 14.36 18.17 -7.72
C ASN A 256 13.13 17.94 -6.82
N GLU A 257 11.94 18.28 -7.32
CA GLU A 257 10.68 18.01 -6.60
C GLU A 257 10.41 16.50 -6.52
N ALA A 258 10.64 15.75 -7.61
CA ALA A 258 10.53 14.30 -7.63
C ALA A 258 11.47 13.64 -6.61
N GLU A 259 12.74 14.00 -6.60
CA GLU A 259 13.74 13.51 -5.65
C GLU A 259 13.38 13.86 -4.19
N SER A 260 12.85 15.07 -3.97
CA SER A 260 12.42 15.53 -2.64
C SER A 260 11.22 14.74 -2.14
N LEU A 261 10.24 14.45 -3.01
CA LEU A 261 9.07 13.61 -2.68
C LEU A 261 9.50 12.17 -2.36
N GLU A 262 10.39 11.58 -3.16
CA GLU A 262 10.90 10.23 -2.94
C GLU A 262 11.62 10.11 -1.59
N LYS A 263 12.48 11.07 -1.26
CA LYS A 263 13.20 11.11 0.02
C LYS A 263 12.25 11.30 1.21
N ALA A 264 11.30 12.22 1.09
CA ALA A 264 10.33 12.49 2.13
C ALA A 264 9.40 11.28 2.37
N GLN A 265 8.88 10.69 1.30
CA GLN A 265 8.06 9.47 1.37
C GLN A 265 8.84 8.32 2.01
N ALA A 266 10.08 8.07 1.59
CA ALA A 266 10.92 7.02 2.15
C ALA A 266 11.17 7.18 3.64
N LEU A 267 11.37 8.42 4.13
CA LEU A 267 11.50 8.68 5.55
C LEU A 267 10.21 8.39 6.32
N VAL A 268 9.06 8.86 5.83
CA VAL A 268 7.76 8.59 6.48
C VAL A 268 7.43 7.10 6.47
N GLU A 269 7.71 6.39 5.36
CA GLU A 269 7.57 4.94 5.27
C GLU A 269 8.46 4.21 6.29
N ARG A 270 9.70 4.66 6.46
CA ARG A 270 10.63 4.10 7.42
C ARG A 270 10.14 4.30 8.86
N ILE A 271 9.64 5.49 9.19
CA ILE A 271 9.07 5.78 10.52
C ILE A 271 7.82 4.92 10.74
N ARG A 272 6.94 4.81 9.75
CA ARG A 272 5.73 3.97 9.81
C ARG A 272 6.06 2.48 10.01
N PHE A 273 7.08 1.98 9.33
CA PHE A 273 7.54 0.60 9.48
C PHE A 273 8.02 0.32 10.91
N ALA A 274 8.85 1.21 11.46
CA ALA A 274 9.30 1.15 12.84
C ALA A 274 8.15 1.21 13.84
N LEU A 275 7.20 2.13 13.60
CA LEU A 275 6.02 2.29 14.44
C LEU A 275 5.17 1.02 14.49
N HIS A 276 4.94 0.36 13.35
CA HIS A 276 4.21 -0.89 13.30
C HIS A 276 4.92 -2.01 14.08
N LEU A 277 6.25 -2.10 13.98
CA LEU A 277 7.04 -3.07 14.74
C LEU A 277 6.99 -2.79 16.26
N ALA A 278 7.15 -1.53 16.65
CA ALA A 278 7.10 -1.13 18.06
C ALA A 278 5.72 -1.33 18.68
N ALA A 279 4.65 -0.99 17.92
CA ALA A 279 3.28 -1.14 18.40
C ALA A 279 2.75 -2.58 18.36
N GLY A 280 3.37 -3.48 17.59
CA GLY A 280 2.86 -4.84 17.35
C GLY A 280 1.53 -4.89 16.58
N ARG A 281 1.17 -3.81 15.91
CA ARG A 281 -0.06 -3.65 15.13
C ARG A 281 0.11 -2.57 14.06
N ALA A 282 -0.87 -2.46 13.15
CA ALA A 282 -0.93 -1.35 12.17
C ALA A 282 -1.31 -0.04 12.90
N GLU A 283 -0.35 0.58 13.58
CA GLU A 283 -0.50 1.87 14.24
C GLU A 283 -0.08 2.99 13.28
N GLU A 284 -0.95 3.96 13.08
CA GLU A 284 -0.70 5.07 12.16
C GLU A 284 -0.41 6.39 12.89
N ARG A 285 -0.70 6.45 14.18
CA ARG A 285 -0.52 7.65 15.01
C ARG A 285 0.78 7.59 15.78
N LEU A 286 1.66 8.53 15.52
CA LEU A 286 2.97 8.66 16.18
C LEU A 286 2.81 9.30 17.57
N LEU A 287 2.32 8.50 18.54
CA LEU A 287 2.09 8.92 19.91
C LEU A 287 3.41 9.27 20.62
N PHE A 288 3.37 10.12 21.66
CA PHE A 288 4.56 10.59 22.38
C PHE A 288 5.47 9.47 22.89
N ASP A 289 4.92 8.36 23.34
CA ASP A 289 5.72 7.22 23.82
C ASP A 289 6.51 6.58 22.68
N TYR A 290 5.88 6.40 21.51
CA TYR A 290 6.57 5.90 20.32
C TYR A 290 7.58 6.91 19.76
N GLN A 291 7.33 8.22 19.84
CA GLN A 291 8.31 9.23 19.43
C GLN A 291 9.65 9.07 20.17
N ARG A 292 9.60 8.86 21.48
CA ARG A 292 10.81 8.66 22.33
C ARG A 292 11.51 7.34 22.00
N GLU A 293 10.74 6.28 21.80
CA GLU A 293 11.27 4.96 21.45
C GLU A 293 11.94 4.98 20.08
N LEU A 294 11.25 5.52 19.07
CA LEU A 294 11.75 5.59 17.72
C LEU A 294 12.93 6.57 17.59
N ALA A 295 12.94 7.69 18.30
CA ALA A 295 14.10 8.59 18.32
C ALA A 295 15.37 7.82 18.71
N ARG A 296 15.33 7.02 19.77
CA ARG A 296 16.47 6.18 20.20
C ARG A 296 16.84 5.13 19.15
N GLN A 297 15.84 4.45 18.56
CA GLN A 297 16.06 3.46 17.51
C GLN A 297 16.69 4.06 16.26
N PHE A 298 16.38 5.32 15.93
CA PHE A 298 16.96 6.07 14.81
C PHE A 298 18.32 6.69 15.15
N GLY A 299 18.84 6.47 16.37
CA GLY A 299 20.15 6.93 16.80
C GLY A 299 20.20 8.38 17.22
N PHE A 300 19.05 9.02 17.50
CA PHE A 300 19.00 10.34 18.12
C PHE A 300 19.23 10.23 19.63
N SER A 301 20.01 11.15 20.17
CA SER A 301 20.33 11.23 21.59
C SER A 301 20.25 12.67 22.06
N ASP A 302 19.97 12.85 23.35
CA ASP A 302 19.96 14.15 23.95
C ASP A 302 21.37 14.76 23.94
N GLU A 303 21.53 15.92 23.29
CA GLU A 303 22.80 16.67 23.30
C GLU A 303 22.87 17.59 24.51
N HIS A 304 21.76 18.25 24.81
CA HIS A 304 21.56 19.09 25.99
C HIS A 304 20.06 19.35 26.22
N ALA A 305 19.68 19.99 27.35
CA ALA A 305 18.28 20.19 27.75
C ALA A 305 17.38 20.94 26.73
N LYS A 306 17.96 21.65 25.76
CA LYS A 306 17.23 22.36 24.68
C LYS A 306 17.38 21.70 23.31
N ASN A 307 17.96 20.51 23.26
CA ASN A 307 18.13 19.74 22.01
C ASN A 307 18.00 18.24 22.33
N LEU A 308 16.78 17.83 22.62
CA LEU A 308 16.46 16.44 22.94
C LEU A 308 16.45 15.58 21.68
N GLY A 309 16.86 14.33 21.79
CA GLY A 309 16.85 13.37 20.68
C GLY A 309 15.47 13.21 20.05
N VAL A 310 14.40 13.26 20.86
CA VAL A 310 13.02 13.22 20.36
C VAL A 310 12.67 14.45 19.53
N GLU A 311 13.15 15.63 19.90
CA GLU A 311 12.90 16.87 19.15
C GLU A 311 13.63 16.85 17.80
N GLN A 312 14.87 16.36 17.76
CA GLN A 312 15.63 16.17 16.52
C GLN A 312 14.92 15.18 15.57
N PHE A 313 14.45 14.06 16.09
CA PHE A 313 13.69 13.06 15.35
C PHE A 313 12.40 13.65 14.77
N MET A 314 11.61 14.34 15.59
CA MET A 314 10.37 14.99 15.16
C MET A 314 10.62 16.13 14.17
N GLN A 315 11.71 16.84 14.29
CA GLN A 315 12.11 17.87 13.31
C GLN A 315 12.35 17.25 11.92
N ASP A 316 13.01 16.09 11.85
CA ASP A 316 13.24 15.42 10.58
C ASP A 316 11.91 14.89 9.98
N TYR A 317 11.01 14.35 10.82
CA TYR A 317 9.66 13.99 10.40
C TYR A 317 8.89 15.19 9.84
N TYR A 318 8.83 16.31 10.58
CA TYR A 318 8.08 17.49 10.14
C TYR A 318 8.63 18.07 8.84
N ARG A 319 9.95 18.07 8.65
CA ARG A 319 10.55 18.49 7.37
C ARG A 319 10.05 17.63 6.20
N ALA A 320 9.96 16.32 6.37
CA ALA A 320 9.44 15.43 5.35
C ALA A 320 7.96 15.67 5.10
N ALA A 321 7.15 15.78 6.16
CA ALA A 321 5.71 16.03 6.07
C ALA A 321 5.40 17.34 5.34
N ILE A 322 6.12 18.43 5.66
CA ILE A 322 5.97 19.74 5.00
C ILE A 322 6.33 19.66 3.51
N VAL A 323 7.36 18.89 3.14
CA VAL A 323 7.74 18.70 1.73
C VAL A 323 6.60 18.00 0.99
N ILE A 324 6.04 16.91 1.55
CA ILE A 324 4.93 16.17 0.93
C ILE A 324 3.68 17.08 0.82
N GLU A 325 3.30 17.76 1.91
CA GLU A 325 2.13 18.63 1.94
C GLU A 325 2.21 19.74 0.90
N ARG A 326 3.31 20.49 0.90
CA ARG A 326 3.55 21.61 -0.02
C ARG A 326 3.56 21.15 -1.49
N LEU A 327 4.31 20.09 -1.80
CA LEU A 327 4.41 19.61 -3.17
C LEU A 327 3.12 18.94 -3.65
N SER A 328 2.35 18.32 -2.75
CA SER A 328 1.00 17.84 -3.05
C SER A 328 0.06 18.98 -3.43
N GLU A 329 0.07 20.08 -2.68
CA GLU A 329 -0.76 21.26 -2.95
C GLU A 329 -0.37 21.92 -4.29
N GLN A 330 0.92 22.13 -4.52
CA GLN A 330 1.41 22.67 -5.80
C GLN A 330 1.06 21.77 -6.99
N PHE A 331 1.12 20.46 -6.83
CA PHE A 331 0.75 19.52 -7.88
C PHE A 331 -0.75 19.56 -8.18
N LEU A 332 -1.60 19.66 -7.17
CA LEU A 332 -3.05 19.84 -7.35
C LEU A 332 -3.36 21.11 -8.15
N GLN A 333 -2.72 22.23 -7.82
CA GLN A 333 -2.87 23.48 -8.58
C GLN A 333 -2.42 23.33 -10.04
N ARG A 334 -1.27 22.68 -10.31
CA ARG A 334 -0.82 22.40 -11.68
C ARG A 334 -1.80 21.51 -12.44
N CYS A 335 -2.46 20.56 -11.76
CA CYS A 335 -3.51 19.75 -12.38
C CYS A 335 -4.73 20.59 -12.79
N GLU A 336 -5.14 21.58 -11.98
CA GLU A 336 -6.21 22.52 -12.33
C GLU A 336 -5.83 23.34 -13.56
N GLU A 337 -4.67 23.99 -13.55
CA GLU A 337 -4.15 24.78 -14.64
C GLU A 337 -4.06 23.98 -15.95
N ALA A 338 -3.64 22.72 -15.89
CA ALA A 338 -3.55 21.84 -17.05
C ALA A 338 -4.90 21.36 -17.58
N LEU A 339 -5.98 21.43 -16.82
CA LEU A 339 -7.33 21.05 -17.26
C LEU A 339 -8.15 22.24 -17.72
N ASP A 340 -7.80 23.46 -17.31
CA ASP A 340 -8.47 24.71 -17.70
C ASP A 340 -7.93 25.30 -19.03
N GLY A 341 -6.71 24.90 -19.44
CA GLY A 341 -6.05 25.32 -20.70
C GLY A 341 -6.27 24.34 -21.82
#